data_912f486407426b06928bd7d863877364
#
_entry.id   912f486407426b06928bd7d863877364
#
_cell.length_a   1.000
_cell.length_b   1.000
_cell.length_c   1.000
_cell.angle_alpha   90.00
_cell.angle_beta   90.00
_cell.angle_gamma   90.00
#
_symmetry.space_group_name_H-M   'P 1'
#
loop_
_entity.id
_entity.type
_entity.pdbx_description
1 polymer ?
#
loop_
_entity_poly.entity_id
_entity_poly.type
_entity_poly.pdbx_seq_one_letter_code
_entity_poly.pdbx_strand_id
1 'polypeptide(L)'
;MAILASVGRAAVARHASTTIARTGESSRDVAQEPRRGVAVSRRAALLGSSAAIVGKGRTKPAVADDFVKDPSFFAEWSYSQPADIIPYIKATANEGDPASVLTAMDTFGRYYPMYKLGDEKGRILAKLVKERQPRRSVEVGTFLGYSAIWTASNLPPGATLTCVEFEPRHAAVARELVRFAGFADSVEILEGAGSEKVPDVKRRVGDGLAADMIFLDHCKECYLPDLKLMEGAGLVGKGTIVVADNVIYPGAPDFLDYVDTSRGRYETTLLEAAFEYDQVWKKDWVPQRDALSYSVYVGGGDGGT
;
A
#
# COMPACT_ATOMS: atom_id res chain seq x y z
N MET A 1 5.48 -39.01 35.87
CA MET A 1 6.70 -39.53 35.21
C MET A 1 7.01 -38.66 34.01
N ALA A 2 8.14 -38.03 34.06
CA ALA A 2 8.66 -37.06 33.10
C ALA A 2 9.30 -37.73 31.88
N ILE A 3 9.33 -37.02 30.74
CA ILE A 3 10.39 -37.00 29.69
C ILE A 3 10.06 -35.72 28.88
N LEU A 4 10.67 -34.55 29.08
CA LEU A 4 11.93 -33.94 28.61
C LEU A 4 12.08 -33.95 27.07
N ALA A 5 11.80 -32.83 26.46
CA ALA A 5 12.68 -31.75 25.92
C ALA A 5 13.71 -32.19 24.87
N SER A 6 13.63 -31.62 23.69
CA SER A 6 14.79 -31.36 22.84
C SER A 6 14.55 -30.13 21.96
N VAL A 7 15.28 -29.06 22.27
CA VAL A 7 15.36 -27.79 21.53
C VAL A 7 16.47 -27.94 20.48
N GLY A 8 16.13 -27.85 19.21
CA GLY A 8 17.10 -27.77 18.11
C GLY A 8 17.38 -26.29 17.74
N ARG A 9 18.54 -25.80 18.16
CA ARG A 9 19.10 -24.52 17.68
C ARG A 9 19.68 -24.72 16.29
N ALA A 10 19.21 -24.02 15.30
CA ALA A 10 19.88 -23.88 14.00
C ALA A 10 20.80 -22.66 14.02
N ALA A 11 22.05 -22.89 13.62
CA ALA A 11 23.15 -21.97 13.67
C ALA A 11 23.08 -20.93 12.54
N VAL A 12 23.37 -19.68 12.90
CA VAL A 12 23.62 -18.58 11.99
C VAL A 12 25.03 -18.72 11.39
N ALA A 13 25.15 -18.95 10.11
CA ALA A 13 26.42 -18.91 9.39
C ALA A 13 26.83 -17.45 9.12
N ARG A 14 27.93 -17.03 9.74
CA ARG A 14 28.60 -15.76 9.46
C ARG A 14 29.53 -15.96 8.24
N HIS A 15 29.33 -15.17 7.19
CA HIS A 15 30.30 -15.06 6.11
C HIS A 15 31.37 -14.03 6.48
N ALA A 16 32.60 -14.49 6.47
CA ALA A 16 33.79 -13.70 6.72
C ALA A 16 34.13 -12.84 5.49
N SER A 17 34.35 -11.56 5.73
CA SER A 17 34.94 -10.63 4.76
C SER A 17 36.44 -10.88 4.63
N THR A 18 36.88 -11.13 3.41
CA THR A 18 38.31 -11.20 3.06
C THR A 18 38.82 -9.79 2.73
N THR A 19 39.71 -9.29 3.57
CA THR A 19 40.44 -8.05 3.38
C THR A 19 41.56 -8.27 2.40
N ILE A 20 41.61 -7.52 1.29
CA ILE A 20 42.78 -7.38 0.45
C ILE A 20 43.37 -6.01 0.70
N ALA A 21 44.52 -5.98 1.32
CA ALA A 21 45.39 -4.82 1.45
C ALA A 21 46.11 -4.54 0.12
N ARG A 22 46.07 -3.29 -0.33
CA ARG A 22 47.06 -2.74 -1.28
C ARG A 22 47.61 -1.43 -0.77
N THR A 23 48.90 -1.42 -0.68
CA THR A 23 49.82 -0.36 -0.27
C THR A 23 49.97 0.72 -1.31
N GLY A 24 50.15 1.96 -0.85
CA GLY A 24 51.11 2.89 -1.39
C GLY A 24 50.66 4.04 -2.28
N GLU A 25 50.91 5.17 -1.80
CA GLU A 25 51.50 6.42 -2.30
C GLU A 25 50.65 7.69 -2.22
N SER A 26 51.06 8.50 -1.30
CA SER A 26 51.63 9.85 -1.37
C SER A 26 50.81 10.99 -2.00
N SER A 27 50.42 11.88 -1.09
CA SER A 27 50.48 13.36 -1.19
C SER A 27 49.81 14.09 -2.33
N ARG A 28 48.85 14.95 -1.97
CA ARG A 28 48.96 16.41 -2.09
C ARG A 28 47.77 17.11 -1.38
N ASP A 29 48.14 17.99 -0.47
CA ASP A 29 47.26 18.96 0.15
C ASP A 29 46.56 19.81 -0.89
N VAL A 30 45.21 19.83 -0.85
CA VAL A 30 44.41 20.88 -1.46
C VAL A 30 43.48 21.38 -0.37
N ALA A 31 43.75 22.61 0.06
CA ALA A 31 42.95 23.35 1.05
C ALA A 31 41.48 23.39 0.65
N GLN A 32 40.62 22.85 1.50
CA GLN A 32 39.19 23.03 1.40
C GLN A 32 38.79 24.39 1.96
N GLU A 33 38.33 25.26 1.08
CA GLU A 33 37.59 26.45 1.49
C GLU A 33 36.26 26.06 2.14
N PRO A 34 35.80 26.76 3.19
CA PRO A 34 34.52 26.46 3.85
C PRO A 34 33.38 26.85 2.93
N ARG A 35 32.59 25.86 2.51
CA ARG A 35 31.31 26.10 1.82
C ARG A 35 30.40 26.90 2.71
N ARG A 36 30.10 28.12 2.29
CA ARG A 36 29.09 29.00 2.90
C ARG A 36 27.75 28.26 2.86
N GLY A 37 27.17 28.06 4.06
CA GLY A 37 25.83 27.55 4.19
C GLY A 37 24.83 28.44 3.45
N VAL A 38 24.13 27.89 2.50
CA VAL A 38 22.98 28.55 1.89
C VAL A 38 21.87 28.51 2.92
N ALA A 39 21.55 29.65 3.49
CA ALA A 39 20.41 29.84 4.36
C ALA A 39 19.14 29.58 3.52
N VAL A 40 18.48 28.46 3.76
CA VAL A 40 17.16 28.16 3.20
C VAL A 40 16.20 29.17 3.82
N SER A 41 15.81 30.14 3.01
CA SER A 41 14.82 31.15 3.37
C SER A 41 13.48 30.49 3.65
N ARG A 42 13.03 30.52 4.90
CA ARG A 42 11.67 30.21 5.35
C ARG A 42 10.68 31.23 4.81
N ARG A 43 10.41 31.21 3.51
CA ARG A 43 9.44 32.10 2.84
C ARG A 43 8.11 31.43 2.45
N ALA A 44 7.82 30.25 2.97
CA ALA A 44 6.53 29.59 2.76
C ALA A 44 5.46 29.95 3.81
N ALA A 45 5.70 30.89 4.71
CA ALA A 45 4.80 31.21 5.83
C ALA A 45 4.05 32.54 5.71
N LEU A 46 3.89 33.12 4.54
CA LEU A 46 3.13 34.37 4.36
C LEU A 46 2.31 34.33 3.06
N LEU A 47 1.23 33.54 3.05
CA LEU A 47 0.06 33.87 2.26
C LEU A 47 -1.10 34.10 3.22
N GLY A 48 -1.17 35.39 3.60
CA GLY A 48 -2.23 35.96 4.42
C GLY A 48 -3.59 35.81 3.76
N SER A 49 -4.55 35.67 4.65
CA SER A 49 -5.97 35.77 4.42
C SER A 49 -6.37 36.85 3.42
N SER A 50 -7.13 36.47 2.41
CA SER A 50 -8.00 37.38 1.66
C SER A 50 -9.30 36.66 1.29
N ALA A 51 -10.35 37.30 1.73
CA ALA A 51 -11.77 37.12 1.60
C ALA A 51 -12.32 36.26 0.48
N ALA A 52 -13.39 35.52 0.87
CA ALA A 52 -14.29 34.75 0.05
C ALA A 52 -14.88 35.57 -1.11
N ILE A 53 -14.83 35.01 -2.33
CA ILE A 53 -15.77 35.24 -3.41
C ILE A 53 -16.20 33.86 -3.92
N VAL A 54 -17.48 33.56 -3.72
CA VAL A 54 -18.16 32.41 -4.32
C VAL A 54 -18.20 32.60 -5.82
N GLY A 55 -17.53 31.77 -6.58
CA GLY A 55 -17.50 31.80 -8.04
C GLY A 55 -17.19 30.43 -8.62
N LYS A 56 -18.08 29.98 -9.46
CA LYS A 56 -18.13 28.76 -10.28
C LYS A 56 -16.75 28.24 -10.74
N GLY A 57 -16.52 26.93 -10.61
CA GLY A 57 -15.58 26.17 -11.43
C GLY A 57 -14.12 26.65 -11.39
N ARG A 58 -13.43 26.44 -10.26
CA ARG A 58 -11.97 26.70 -10.22
C ARG A 58 -11.22 25.46 -10.65
N THR A 59 -10.77 25.44 -11.89
CA THR A 59 -9.57 24.67 -12.26
C THR A 59 -8.39 25.18 -11.43
N LYS A 60 -7.61 24.29 -10.81
CA LYS A 60 -6.37 24.63 -10.09
C LYS A 60 -5.17 24.39 -11.02
N PRO A 61 -4.66 25.34 -11.78
CA PRO A 61 -3.60 25.03 -12.76
C PRO A 61 -2.20 25.49 -12.38
N ALA A 62 -2.02 26.48 -11.53
CA ALA A 62 -0.70 27.11 -11.41
C ALA A 62 0.23 26.44 -10.37
N VAL A 63 -0.33 25.91 -9.28
CA VAL A 63 0.48 25.39 -8.16
C VAL A 63 1.07 24.03 -8.48
N ALA A 64 0.37 23.19 -9.26
CA ALA A 64 0.86 21.86 -9.63
C ALA A 64 2.12 21.93 -10.51
N ASP A 65 2.15 22.84 -11.45
CA ASP A 65 3.28 23.03 -12.37
C ASP A 65 4.53 23.56 -11.64
N ASP A 66 4.36 24.40 -10.60
CA ASP A 66 5.47 24.92 -9.82
C ASP A 66 6.06 23.84 -8.90
N PHE A 67 5.23 22.98 -8.34
CA PHE A 67 5.70 21.81 -7.58
C PHE A 67 6.46 20.82 -8.47
N VAL A 68 6.00 20.59 -9.69
CA VAL A 68 6.65 19.67 -10.64
C VAL A 68 7.94 20.26 -11.22
N LYS A 69 8.10 21.60 -11.24
CA LYS A 69 9.26 22.28 -11.78
C LYS A 69 10.40 22.50 -10.79
N ASP A 70 10.16 22.31 -9.49
CA ASP A 70 11.21 22.37 -8.48
C ASP A 70 11.76 20.97 -8.14
N PRO A 71 12.85 20.54 -8.84
CA PRO A 71 13.46 19.26 -8.54
C PRO A 71 14.01 19.16 -7.12
N SER A 72 14.25 20.32 -6.45
CA SER A 72 14.79 20.33 -5.09
C SER A 72 13.77 19.92 -4.05
N PHE A 73 12.48 20.18 -4.28
CA PHE A 73 11.40 19.71 -3.40
C PHE A 73 11.40 18.18 -3.29
N PHE A 74 11.82 17.53 -4.30
CA PHE A 74 11.68 16.10 -4.52
C PHE A 74 12.99 15.31 -4.34
N ALA A 75 14.13 15.97 -4.40
CA ALA A 75 15.41 15.33 -4.18
C ALA A 75 15.54 14.75 -2.75
N GLU A 76 14.70 15.21 -1.82
CA GLU A 76 14.71 14.80 -0.42
C GLU A 76 13.57 13.84 -0.06
N TRP A 77 12.60 13.58 -0.97
CA TRP A 77 11.52 12.65 -0.68
C TRP A 77 12.03 11.22 -0.59
N SER A 78 11.70 10.57 0.47
CA SER A 78 12.03 9.16 0.68
C SER A 78 10.90 8.47 1.45
N TYR A 79 10.89 7.14 1.45
CA TYR A 79 9.97 6.37 2.29
C TYR A 79 10.09 6.71 3.79
N SER A 80 11.18 7.34 4.20
CA SER A 80 11.36 7.83 5.57
C SER A 80 10.61 9.12 5.86
N GLN A 81 10.16 9.86 4.82
CA GLN A 81 9.41 11.11 4.92
C GLN A 81 8.13 11.07 4.07
N PRO A 82 7.24 10.09 4.29
CA PRO A 82 6.04 9.91 3.44
C PRO A 82 5.06 11.08 3.53
N ALA A 83 5.12 11.87 4.61
CA ALA A 83 4.23 13.01 4.83
C ALA A 83 4.41 14.15 3.81
N ASP A 84 5.53 14.19 3.09
CA ASP A 84 5.80 15.22 2.08
C ASP A 84 4.84 15.17 0.89
N ILE A 85 4.16 14.03 0.67
CA ILE A 85 3.10 13.92 -0.34
C ILE A 85 1.87 14.78 0.02
N ILE A 86 1.58 14.98 1.31
CA ILE A 86 0.35 15.65 1.75
C ILE A 86 0.24 17.09 1.20
N PRO A 87 1.24 17.98 1.32
CA PRO A 87 1.15 19.33 0.77
C PRO A 87 0.98 19.32 -0.75
N TYR A 88 1.62 18.37 -1.46
CA TYR A 88 1.42 18.21 -2.89
C TYR A 88 -0.03 17.85 -3.23
N ILE A 89 -0.59 16.83 -2.59
CA ILE A 89 -1.98 16.42 -2.83
C ILE A 89 -2.95 17.56 -2.52
N LYS A 90 -2.79 18.25 -1.38
CA LYS A 90 -3.65 19.38 -1.02
C LYS A 90 -3.58 20.57 -2.00
N ALA A 91 -2.44 20.76 -2.64
CA ALA A 91 -2.25 21.80 -3.65
C ALA A 91 -2.83 21.43 -5.02
N THR A 92 -2.83 20.14 -5.37
CA THR A 92 -3.12 19.67 -6.75
C THR A 92 -4.44 18.93 -6.89
N ALA A 93 -5.03 18.44 -5.79
CA ALA A 93 -6.31 17.75 -5.79
C ALA A 93 -7.41 18.55 -5.09
N ASN A 94 -8.66 18.17 -5.31
CA ASN A 94 -9.82 18.76 -4.66
C ASN A 94 -10.22 17.91 -3.44
N GLU A 95 -10.41 18.54 -2.28
CA GLU A 95 -10.95 17.87 -1.11
C GLU A 95 -12.34 17.31 -1.38
N GLY A 96 -12.60 16.06 -0.99
CA GLY A 96 -13.85 15.35 -1.25
C GLY A 96 -14.01 14.83 -2.68
N ASP A 97 -12.98 14.94 -3.54
CA ASP A 97 -12.98 14.37 -4.89
C ASP A 97 -11.91 13.27 -4.99
N PRO A 98 -12.28 12.00 -4.74
CA PRO A 98 -11.32 10.90 -4.75
C PRO A 98 -10.64 10.70 -6.11
N ALA A 99 -11.30 11.01 -7.22
CA ALA A 99 -10.70 10.87 -8.54
C ALA A 99 -9.56 11.86 -8.74
N SER A 100 -9.72 13.11 -8.26
CA SER A 100 -8.65 14.09 -8.29
C SER A 100 -7.48 13.72 -7.36
N VAL A 101 -7.76 13.13 -6.19
CA VAL A 101 -6.73 12.66 -5.25
C VAL A 101 -5.93 11.52 -5.87
N LEU A 102 -6.57 10.52 -6.45
CA LEU A 102 -5.89 9.41 -7.15
C LEU A 102 -5.03 9.91 -8.31
N THR A 103 -5.56 10.82 -9.12
CA THR A 103 -4.80 11.45 -10.22
C THR A 103 -3.56 12.19 -9.72
N ALA A 104 -3.67 12.91 -8.61
CA ALA A 104 -2.54 13.60 -8.00
C ALA A 104 -1.51 12.61 -7.41
N MET A 105 -1.96 11.52 -6.77
CA MET A 105 -1.07 10.45 -6.31
C MET A 105 -0.36 9.75 -7.47
N ASP A 106 -1.04 9.51 -8.59
CA ASP A 106 -0.44 8.94 -9.79
C ASP A 106 0.63 9.88 -10.38
N THR A 107 0.32 11.17 -10.43
CA THR A 107 1.26 12.18 -10.92
C THR A 107 2.48 12.28 -10.02
N PHE A 108 2.29 12.31 -8.71
CA PHE A 108 3.37 12.27 -7.74
C PHE A 108 4.24 11.01 -7.91
N GLY A 109 3.63 9.84 -8.02
CA GLY A 109 4.31 8.56 -8.21
C GLY A 109 5.14 8.44 -9.48
N ARG A 110 4.89 9.27 -10.51
CA ARG A 110 5.75 9.32 -11.71
C ARG A 110 7.11 9.97 -11.47
N TYR A 111 7.20 10.82 -10.46
CA TYR A 111 8.43 11.51 -10.10
C TYR A 111 9.11 10.86 -8.89
N TYR A 112 8.33 10.25 -8.02
CA TYR A 112 8.79 9.64 -6.77
C TYR A 112 8.29 8.22 -6.66
N PRO A 113 9.20 7.29 -6.31
CA PRO A 113 8.81 5.91 -6.10
C PRO A 113 7.76 5.79 -4.99
N MET A 114 6.60 5.28 -5.37
CA MET A 114 5.53 4.93 -4.45
C MET A 114 5.15 3.47 -4.66
N TYR A 115 5.11 2.68 -3.60
CA TYR A 115 4.50 1.36 -3.65
C TYR A 115 2.97 1.51 -3.68
N LYS A 116 2.40 1.63 -4.87
CA LYS A 116 0.96 1.77 -5.07
C LYS A 116 0.47 0.75 -6.08
N LEU A 117 -0.78 0.36 -5.95
CA LEU A 117 -1.45 -0.60 -6.85
C LEU A 117 -1.39 -0.20 -8.35
N GLY A 118 -1.31 1.11 -8.62
CA GLY A 118 -1.36 1.66 -9.97
C GLY A 118 -2.77 1.71 -10.55
N ASP A 119 -2.92 2.49 -11.60
CA ASP A 119 -4.20 2.84 -12.20
C ASP A 119 -4.88 1.64 -12.90
N GLU A 120 -4.12 0.76 -13.57
CA GLU A 120 -4.68 -0.42 -14.24
C GLU A 120 -5.29 -1.41 -13.24
N LYS A 121 -4.52 -1.84 -12.24
CA LYS A 121 -5.00 -2.73 -11.18
C LYS A 121 -6.06 -2.03 -10.31
N GLY A 122 -5.94 -0.72 -10.09
CA GLY A 122 -6.95 0.08 -9.39
C GLY A 122 -8.33 0.01 -10.07
N ARG A 123 -8.38 0.08 -11.40
CA ARG A 123 -9.64 -0.10 -12.15
C ARG A 123 -10.18 -1.53 -12.05
N ILE A 124 -9.30 -2.54 -12.06
CA ILE A 124 -9.71 -3.94 -11.85
C ILE A 124 -10.33 -4.09 -10.45
N LEU A 125 -9.66 -3.59 -9.40
CA LEU A 125 -10.17 -3.60 -8.04
C LEU A 125 -11.51 -2.88 -7.92
N ALA A 126 -11.63 -1.68 -8.50
CA ALA A 126 -12.88 -0.92 -8.54
C ALA A 126 -14.03 -1.69 -9.20
N LYS A 127 -13.75 -2.39 -10.29
CA LYS A 127 -14.73 -3.25 -10.96
C LYS A 127 -15.20 -4.38 -10.05
N LEU A 128 -14.27 -5.07 -9.39
CA LEU A 128 -14.61 -6.15 -8.44
C LEU A 128 -15.49 -5.64 -7.30
N VAL A 129 -15.13 -4.48 -6.70
CA VAL A 129 -15.93 -3.85 -5.64
C VAL A 129 -17.34 -3.51 -6.13
N LYS A 130 -17.47 -2.91 -7.32
CA LYS A 130 -18.77 -2.59 -7.92
C LYS A 130 -19.63 -3.81 -8.21
N GLU A 131 -19.04 -4.90 -8.69
CA GLU A 131 -19.77 -6.12 -9.02
C GLU A 131 -20.20 -6.90 -7.78
N ARG A 132 -19.35 -6.91 -6.74
CA ARG A 132 -19.55 -7.69 -5.52
C ARG A 132 -20.29 -6.96 -4.43
N GLN A 133 -20.30 -5.63 -4.46
CA GLN A 133 -21.00 -4.78 -3.48
C GLN A 133 -20.69 -5.17 -2.02
N PRO A 134 -19.39 -5.32 -1.63
CA PRO A 134 -19.02 -5.76 -0.30
C PRO A 134 -19.41 -4.71 0.74
N ARG A 135 -19.99 -5.15 1.84
CA ARG A 135 -20.37 -4.24 2.94
C ARG A 135 -19.30 -4.13 4.02
N ARG A 136 -18.51 -5.19 4.17
CA ARG A 136 -17.41 -5.29 5.16
C ARG A 136 -16.17 -5.69 4.41
N SER A 137 -15.34 -4.72 4.11
CA SER A 137 -14.08 -4.92 3.42
C SER A 137 -12.90 -4.79 4.37
N VAL A 138 -11.87 -5.57 4.11
CA VAL A 138 -10.59 -5.55 4.84
C VAL A 138 -9.46 -5.36 3.84
N GLU A 139 -8.46 -4.54 4.19
CA GLU A 139 -7.24 -4.36 3.42
C GLU A 139 -6.03 -4.54 4.33
N VAL A 140 -5.05 -5.33 3.92
CA VAL A 140 -3.79 -5.50 4.64
C VAL A 140 -2.64 -5.04 3.75
N GLY A 141 -1.94 -4.00 4.22
CA GLY A 141 -0.96 -3.26 3.46
C GLY A 141 -1.60 -2.05 2.76
N THR A 142 -1.79 -0.97 3.51
CA THR A 142 -2.48 0.22 2.99
C THR A 142 -1.50 1.26 2.45
N PHE A 143 -0.24 1.21 2.91
CA PHE A 143 0.79 2.18 2.57
C PHE A 143 0.27 3.63 2.75
N LEU A 144 0.12 4.41 1.69
CA LEU A 144 -0.38 5.79 1.76
C LEU A 144 -1.87 5.93 1.39
N GLY A 145 -2.63 4.82 1.32
CA GLY A 145 -4.07 4.83 1.14
C GLY A 145 -4.57 4.82 -0.30
N TYR A 146 -3.71 4.58 -1.30
CA TYR A 146 -4.10 4.61 -2.71
C TYR A 146 -5.17 3.56 -3.04
N SER A 147 -4.93 2.30 -2.72
CA SER A 147 -5.88 1.18 -2.90
C SER A 147 -7.14 1.33 -2.03
N ALA A 148 -6.97 1.87 -0.81
CA ALA A 148 -8.09 2.17 0.08
C ALA A 148 -9.04 3.21 -0.53
N ILE A 149 -8.51 4.26 -1.19
CA ILE A 149 -9.32 5.27 -1.88
C ILE A 149 -10.02 4.64 -3.10
N TRP A 150 -9.35 3.79 -3.90
CA TRP A 150 -9.98 3.05 -4.98
C TRP A 150 -11.15 2.17 -4.48
N THR A 151 -10.93 1.42 -3.41
CA THR A 151 -11.94 0.56 -2.80
C THR A 151 -13.10 1.40 -2.28
N ALA A 152 -12.84 2.39 -1.42
CA ALA A 152 -13.86 3.22 -0.78
C ALA A 152 -14.74 3.97 -1.77
N SER A 153 -14.14 4.46 -2.87
CA SER A 153 -14.87 5.16 -3.94
C SER A 153 -15.93 4.30 -4.66
N ASN A 154 -15.86 2.98 -4.48
CA ASN A 154 -16.71 2.04 -5.20
C ASN A 154 -17.54 1.15 -4.27
N LEU A 155 -17.43 1.34 -2.96
CA LEU A 155 -18.24 0.64 -1.97
C LEU A 155 -19.71 1.08 -2.04
N PRO A 156 -20.66 0.19 -1.72
CA PRO A 156 -22.05 0.58 -1.58
C PRO A 156 -22.26 1.50 -0.36
N PRO A 157 -23.32 2.33 -0.35
CA PRO A 157 -23.62 3.20 0.78
C PRO A 157 -23.72 2.45 2.11
N GLY A 158 -23.06 2.96 3.15
CA GLY A 158 -23.03 2.39 4.48
C GLY A 158 -22.12 1.16 4.63
N ALA A 159 -21.31 0.84 3.62
CA ALA A 159 -20.25 -0.15 3.73
C ALA A 159 -19.01 0.43 4.44
N THR A 160 -18.19 -0.45 4.98
CA THR A 160 -16.97 -0.10 5.70
C THR A 160 -15.74 -0.80 5.12
N LEU A 161 -14.60 -0.14 5.22
CA LEU A 161 -13.28 -0.68 4.91
C LEU A 161 -12.38 -0.54 6.13
N THR A 162 -11.90 -1.67 6.65
CA THR A 162 -10.88 -1.71 7.70
C THR A 162 -9.54 -2.02 7.08
N CYS A 163 -8.61 -1.07 7.16
CA CYS A 163 -7.26 -1.19 6.64
C CYS A 163 -6.29 -1.50 7.78
N VAL A 164 -5.21 -2.23 7.47
CA VAL A 164 -4.09 -2.49 8.38
C VAL A 164 -2.81 -2.01 7.72
N GLU A 165 -2.05 -1.17 8.41
CA GLU A 165 -0.76 -0.68 7.94
C GLU A 165 0.30 -0.84 9.04
N PHE A 166 1.42 -1.46 8.68
CA PHE A 166 2.49 -1.79 9.61
C PHE A 166 3.29 -0.57 10.08
N GLU A 167 3.61 0.34 9.16
CA GLU A 167 4.45 1.50 9.46
C GLU A 167 3.58 2.68 9.94
N PRO A 168 3.74 3.15 11.20
CA PRO A 168 2.89 4.22 11.75
C PRO A 168 2.90 5.51 10.94
N ARG A 169 4.04 5.83 10.30
CA ARG A 169 4.16 7.04 9.47
C ARG A 169 3.34 6.92 8.18
N HIS A 170 3.32 5.73 7.57
CA HIS A 170 2.46 5.45 6.40
C HIS A 170 0.99 5.50 6.80
N ALA A 171 0.62 4.86 7.90
CA ALA A 171 -0.74 4.88 8.42
C ALA A 171 -1.25 6.31 8.71
N ALA A 172 -0.40 7.18 9.26
CA ALA A 172 -0.75 8.58 9.50
C ALA A 172 -1.04 9.34 8.19
N VAL A 173 -0.21 9.14 7.16
CA VAL A 173 -0.41 9.74 5.83
C VAL A 173 -1.66 9.17 5.18
N ALA A 174 -1.86 7.86 5.22
CA ALA A 174 -3.03 7.21 4.66
C ALA A 174 -4.34 7.74 5.26
N ARG A 175 -4.41 7.91 6.59
CA ARG A 175 -5.56 8.54 7.26
C ARG A 175 -5.85 9.93 6.72
N GLU A 176 -4.81 10.74 6.56
CA GLU A 176 -4.97 12.10 6.07
C GLU A 176 -5.44 12.14 4.60
N LEU A 177 -4.86 11.31 3.72
CA LEU A 177 -5.24 11.26 2.32
C LEU A 177 -6.64 10.64 2.12
N VAL A 178 -6.98 9.60 2.86
CA VAL A 178 -8.33 9.00 2.87
C VAL A 178 -9.37 10.00 3.37
N ARG A 179 -9.07 10.73 4.46
CA ARG A 179 -9.92 11.82 4.96
C ARG A 179 -10.09 12.92 3.90
N PHE A 180 -9.01 13.36 3.29
CA PHE A 180 -9.01 14.39 2.25
C PHE A 180 -9.80 13.95 1.00
N ALA A 181 -9.79 12.66 0.69
CA ALA A 181 -10.62 12.07 -0.37
C ALA A 181 -12.11 11.94 -0.01
N GLY A 182 -12.51 12.21 1.25
CA GLY A 182 -13.90 12.20 1.68
C GLY A 182 -14.38 10.90 2.33
N PHE A 183 -13.48 10.02 2.77
CA PHE A 183 -13.84 8.69 3.31
C PHE A 183 -13.56 8.50 4.80
N ALA A 184 -13.46 9.60 5.58
CA ALA A 184 -13.17 9.54 7.01
C ALA A 184 -14.14 8.65 7.81
N ASP A 185 -15.41 8.61 7.41
CA ASP A 185 -16.47 7.88 8.12
C ASP A 185 -16.60 6.40 7.69
N SER A 186 -16.04 6.02 6.54
CA SER A 186 -16.20 4.68 5.98
C SER A 186 -14.90 3.85 5.97
N VAL A 187 -13.75 4.48 6.18
CA VAL A 187 -12.43 3.83 6.18
C VAL A 187 -11.75 4.05 7.52
N GLU A 188 -11.39 2.97 8.19
CA GLU A 188 -10.57 2.97 9.40
C GLU A 188 -9.22 2.33 9.13
N ILE A 189 -8.13 2.94 9.62
CA ILE A 189 -6.76 2.43 9.45
C ILE A 189 -6.19 2.06 10.81
N LEU A 190 -5.92 0.78 10.99
CA LEU A 190 -5.30 0.18 12.17
C LEU A 190 -3.77 0.10 11.95
N GLU A 191 -3.00 0.49 12.96
CA GLU A 191 -1.54 0.40 12.92
C GLU A 191 -1.07 -0.92 13.51
N GLY A 192 -0.19 -1.63 12.79
CA GLY A 192 0.46 -2.85 13.23
C GLY A 192 0.58 -3.91 12.13
N ALA A 193 1.16 -5.05 12.47
CA ALA A 193 1.28 -6.17 11.54
C ALA A 193 -0.09 -6.80 11.26
N GLY A 194 -0.26 -7.33 10.03
CA GLY A 194 -1.49 -8.02 9.63
C GLY A 194 -1.88 -9.10 10.62
N SER A 195 -0.95 -9.99 10.95
CA SER A 195 -1.14 -11.07 11.92
C SER A 195 -1.59 -10.61 13.31
N GLU A 196 -1.03 -9.49 13.81
CA GLU A 196 -1.37 -8.95 15.14
C GLU A 196 -2.75 -8.29 15.17
N LYS A 197 -3.20 -7.75 14.04
CA LYS A 197 -4.44 -6.99 13.92
C LYS A 197 -5.66 -7.85 13.58
N VAL A 198 -5.50 -9.13 13.31
CA VAL A 198 -6.64 -10.04 13.04
C VAL A 198 -7.75 -9.94 14.10
N PRO A 199 -7.47 -9.91 15.42
CA PRO A 199 -8.54 -9.75 16.42
C PRO A 199 -9.23 -8.38 16.35
N ASP A 200 -8.50 -7.32 16.05
CA ASP A 200 -9.05 -5.98 15.92
C ASP A 200 -9.95 -5.87 14.68
N VAL A 201 -9.48 -6.39 13.55
CA VAL A 201 -10.24 -6.50 12.29
C VAL A 201 -11.51 -7.30 12.51
N LYS A 202 -11.42 -8.44 13.23
CA LYS A 202 -12.59 -9.27 13.54
C LYS A 202 -13.67 -8.50 14.31
N ARG A 203 -13.27 -7.70 15.30
CA ARG A 203 -14.22 -6.85 16.03
C ARG A 203 -14.90 -5.81 15.13
N ARG A 204 -14.19 -5.27 14.12
CA ARG A 204 -14.76 -4.30 13.15
C ARG A 204 -15.74 -4.96 12.19
N VAL A 205 -15.38 -6.15 11.71
CA VAL A 205 -16.27 -6.95 10.86
C VAL A 205 -17.53 -7.39 11.61
N GLY A 206 -17.39 -7.68 12.89
CA GLY A 206 -18.47 -8.08 13.79
C GLY A 206 -18.41 -9.55 14.17
N ASP A 207 -18.85 -9.84 15.39
CA ASP A 207 -18.89 -11.19 15.92
C ASP A 207 -19.82 -12.09 15.08
N GLY A 208 -19.36 -13.29 14.79
CA GLY A 208 -20.11 -14.25 13.97
C GLY A 208 -20.20 -13.91 12.47
N LEU A 209 -19.65 -12.77 12.04
CA LEU A 209 -19.66 -12.36 10.63
C LEU A 209 -18.29 -12.62 9.96
N ALA A 210 -18.31 -12.89 8.67
CA ALA A 210 -17.12 -12.88 7.81
C ALA A 210 -17.00 -11.55 7.07
N ALA A 211 -15.81 -11.23 6.61
CA ALA A 211 -15.60 -10.16 5.64
C ALA A 211 -16.23 -10.55 4.30
N ASP A 212 -16.78 -9.58 3.58
CA ASP A 212 -17.28 -9.82 2.24
C ASP A 212 -16.12 -9.78 1.23
N MET A 213 -15.10 -8.96 1.52
CA MET A 213 -13.90 -8.83 0.70
C MET A 213 -12.66 -8.60 1.58
N ILE A 214 -11.56 -9.26 1.23
CA ILE A 214 -10.23 -9.08 1.82
C ILE A 214 -9.25 -8.77 0.68
N PHE A 215 -8.51 -7.66 0.79
CA PHE A 215 -7.45 -7.30 -0.14
C PHE A 215 -6.09 -7.42 0.56
N LEU A 216 -5.17 -8.17 -0.03
CA LEU A 216 -3.81 -8.42 0.48
C LEU A 216 -2.80 -7.71 -0.41
N ASP A 217 -2.08 -6.73 0.13
CA ASP A 217 -1.04 -5.98 -0.57
C ASP A 217 0.11 -5.56 0.37
N HIS A 218 0.49 -6.45 1.26
CA HIS A 218 1.60 -6.27 2.20
C HIS A 218 2.81 -7.16 1.82
N CYS A 219 3.60 -7.62 2.81
CA CYS A 219 4.72 -8.50 2.53
C CYS A 219 4.24 -9.83 1.90
N LYS A 220 4.83 -10.24 0.79
CA LYS A 220 4.31 -11.36 -0.01
C LYS A 220 4.41 -12.70 0.72
N GLU A 221 5.44 -12.87 1.53
CA GLU A 221 5.63 -14.04 2.41
C GLU A 221 4.60 -14.08 3.55
N CYS A 222 3.98 -12.93 3.88
CA CYS A 222 2.97 -12.82 4.92
C CYS A 222 1.56 -13.19 4.42
N TYR A 223 1.32 -13.23 3.11
CA TYR A 223 -0.01 -13.47 2.54
C TYR A 223 -0.65 -14.76 3.05
N LEU A 224 0.05 -15.87 2.92
CA LEU A 224 -0.46 -17.17 3.35
C LEU A 224 -0.60 -17.31 4.87
N PRO A 225 0.40 -16.94 5.69
CA PRO A 225 0.23 -16.94 7.14
C PRO A 225 -0.95 -16.10 7.62
N ASP A 226 -1.10 -14.89 7.11
CA ASP A 226 -2.15 -13.97 7.52
C ASP A 226 -3.52 -14.45 7.04
N LEU A 227 -3.63 -14.99 5.82
CA LEU A 227 -4.88 -15.59 5.33
C LEU A 227 -5.34 -16.75 6.24
N LYS A 228 -4.42 -17.63 6.65
CA LYS A 228 -4.74 -18.74 7.57
C LYS A 228 -5.19 -18.25 8.95
N LEU A 229 -4.58 -17.19 9.47
CA LEU A 229 -5.04 -16.54 10.71
C LEU A 229 -6.45 -15.97 10.56
N MET A 230 -6.74 -15.31 9.43
CA MET A 230 -8.07 -14.78 9.13
C MET A 230 -9.12 -15.88 8.97
N GLU A 231 -8.76 -17.00 8.32
CA GLU A 231 -9.63 -18.20 8.27
C GLU A 231 -9.92 -18.72 9.68
N GLY A 232 -8.89 -18.92 10.49
CA GLY A 232 -9.03 -19.39 11.87
C GLY A 232 -9.86 -18.45 12.77
N ALA A 233 -9.82 -17.15 12.50
CA ALA A 233 -10.62 -16.14 13.20
C ALA A 233 -12.05 -16.02 12.66
N GLY A 234 -12.42 -16.76 11.62
CA GLY A 234 -13.74 -16.67 10.98
C GLY A 234 -13.96 -15.35 10.23
N LEU A 235 -12.89 -14.71 9.75
CA LEU A 235 -12.97 -13.57 8.83
C LEU A 235 -13.23 -14.01 7.40
N VAL A 236 -12.87 -15.24 7.06
CA VAL A 236 -13.16 -15.87 5.77
C VAL A 236 -14.35 -16.80 5.94
N GLY A 237 -15.38 -16.58 5.15
CA GLY A 237 -16.61 -17.38 5.14
C GLY A 237 -17.08 -17.62 3.71
N LYS A 238 -18.08 -18.47 3.52
CA LYS A 238 -18.63 -18.76 2.19
C LYS A 238 -19.06 -17.48 1.48
N GLY A 239 -18.49 -17.24 0.30
CA GLY A 239 -18.72 -16.04 -0.50
C GLY A 239 -17.71 -14.91 -0.26
N THR A 240 -16.84 -15.00 0.77
CA THR A 240 -15.73 -14.05 0.95
C THR A 240 -14.84 -14.06 -0.27
N ILE A 241 -14.51 -12.87 -0.77
CA ILE A 241 -13.56 -12.69 -1.85
C ILE A 241 -12.21 -12.32 -1.23
N VAL A 242 -11.18 -13.06 -1.61
CA VAL A 242 -9.78 -12.71 -1.30
C VAL A 242 -9.12 -12.26 -2.59
N VAL A 243 -8.68 -11.01 -2.63
CA VAL A 243 -7.90 -10.42 -3.73
C VAL A 243 -6.49 -10.21 -3.22
N ALA A 244 -5.46 -10.59 -3.98
CA ALA A 244 -4.07 -10.35 -3.60
C ALA A 244 -3.30 -9.74 -4.77
N ASP A 245 -2.49 -8.71 -4.49
CA ASP A 245 -1.67 -8.02 -5.49
C ASP A 245 -0.29 -8.65 -5.63
N ASN A 246 0.34 -8.40 -6.79
CA ASN A 246 1.69 -8.82 -7.13
C ASN A 246 1.94 -10.34 -6.98
N VAL A 247 0.95 -11.15 -7.30
CA VAL A 247 1.04 -12.61 -7.11
C VAL A 247 1.97 -13.28 -8.12
N ILE A 248 2.29 -12.61 -9.25
CA ILE A 248 3.21 -13.09 -10.28
C ILE A 248 4.57 -12.40 -10.13
N TYR A 249 4.60 -11.08 -9.94
CA TYR A 249 5.82 -10.31 -9.76
C TYR A 249 5.67 -9.26 -8.64
N PRO A 250 6.52 -9.27 -7.60
CA PRO A 250 7.63 -10.21 -7.34
C PRO A 250 7.16 -11.65 -7.08
N GLY A 251 5.87 -11.87 -6.82
CA GLY A 251 5.26 -13.18 -6.70
C GLY A 251 4.93 -13.60 -5.26
N ALA A 252 3.85 -14.38 -5.13
CA ALA A 252 3.43 -14.99 -3.87
C ALA A 252 3.10 -16.49 -4.09
N PRO A 253 4.10 -17.33 -4.42
CA PRO A 253 3.86 -18.70 -4.87
C PRO A 253 3.17 -19.57 -3.82
N ASP A 254 3.56 -19.49 -2.55
CA ASP A 254 2.96 -20.28 -1.47
C ASP A 254 1.47 -19.94 -1.27
N PHE A 255 1.12 -18.66 -1.41
CA PHE A 255 -0.26 -18.20 -1.36
C PHE A 255 -1.05 -18.72 -2.56
N LEU A 256 -0.52 -18.58 -3.79
CA LEU A 256 -1.18 -19.08 -4.99
C LEU A 256 -1.40 -20.59 -4.95
N ASP A 257 -0.37 -21.34 -4.58
CA ASP A 257 -0.49 -22.80 -4.43
C ASP A 257 -1.59 -23.15 -3.42
N TYR A 258 -1.66 -22.43 -2.30
CA TYR A 258 -2.68 -22.68 -1.29
C TYR A 258 -4.10 -22.42 -1.78
N VAL A 259 -4.37 -21.30 -2.44
CA VAL A 259 -5.73 -20.98 -2.91
C VAL A 259 -6.14 -21.82 -4.11
N ASP A 260 -5.19 -22.31 -4.91
CA ASP A 260 -5.45 -23.19 -6.04
C ASP A 260 -5.64 -24.66 -5.60
N THR A 261 -4.79 -25.16 -4.68
CA THR A 261 -4.74 -26.58 -4.28
C THR A 261 -5.52 -26.90 -3.01
N SER A 262 -6.17 -25.92 -2.37
CA SER A 262 -6.85 -26.07 -1.07
C SER A 262 -8.11 -26.97 -1.09
N ARG A 263 -8.11 -28.03 -1.88
CA ARG A 263 -9.18 -29.04 -2.00
C ARG A 263 -10.54 -28.44 -2.38
N GLY A 264 -10.54 -27.48 -3.28
CA GLY A 264 -11.77 -26.84 -3.76
C GLY A 264 -12.41 -25.88 -2.76
N ARG A 265 -11.66 -25.42 -1.74
CA ARG A 265 -12.16 -24.38 -0.83
C ARG A 265 -12.19 -23.00 -1.47
N TYR A 266 -11.35 -22.73 -2.45
CA TYR A 266 -11.31 -21.52 -3.23
C TYR A 266 -11.52 -21.78 -4.70
N GLU A 267 -12.24 -20.87 -5.37
CA GLU A 267 -12.28 -20.74 -6.82
C GLU A 267 -11.44 -19.53 -7.20
N THR A 268 -10.29 -19.77 -7.82
CA THR A 268 -9.27 -18.75 -8.08
C THR A 268 -9.17 -18.41 -9.57
N THR A 269 -9.05 -17.13 -9.88
CA THR A 269 -8.79 -16.60 -11.22
C THR A 269 -7.69 -15.54 -11.13
N LEU A 270 -6.74 -15.56 -12.07
CA LEU A 270 -5.73 -14.52 -12.20
C LEU A 270 -6.23 -13.43 -13.13
N LEU A 271 -6.21 -12.20 -12.67
CA LEU A 271 -6.56 -11.00 -13.43
C LEU A 271 -5.26 -10.30 -13.83
N GLU A 272 -4.83 -10.59 -15.06
CA GLU A 272 -3.55 -10.09 -15.58
C GLU A 272 -3.56 -8.57 -15.73
N ALA A 273 -2.43 -7.95 -15.37
CA ALA A 273 -2.16 -6.52 -15.50
C ALA A 273 -0.66 -6.28 -15.73
N ALA A 274 -0.31 -5.08 -16.15
CA ALA A 274 1.09 -4.66 -16.13
C ALA A 274 1.56 -4.43 -14.69
N PHE A 275 2.85 -4.68 -14.47
CA PHE A 275 3.49 -4.30 -13.22
C PHE A 275 3.59 -2.77 -13.14
N GLU A 276 3.09 -2.18 -12.08
CA GLU A 276 2.80 -0.75 -11.94
C GLU A 276 4.04 0.16 -11.93
N TYR A 277 5.24 -0.41 -11.74
CA TYR A 277 6.50 0.35 -11.68
C TYR A 277 7.29 0.37 -12.98
N ASP A 278 6.80 -0.26 -14.03
CA ASP A 278 7.52 -0.43 -15.30
C ASP A 278 7.89 0.89 -15.99
N GLN A 279 7.17 1.97 -15.72
CA GLN A 279 7.31 3.21 -16.46
C GLN A 279 8.33 4.20 -15.86
N VAL A 280 8.82 3.97 -14.63
CA VAL A 280 9.47 5.03 -13.85
C VAL A 280 10.98 4.84 -13.70
N TRP A 281 11.52 3.61 -13.81
CA TRP A 281 12.79 3.34 -13.13
C TRP A 281 14.00 3.07 -13.98
N LYS A 282 13.88 2.60 -15.21
CA LYS A 282 15.07 2.28 -16.04
C LYS A 282 14.75 2.40 -17.53
N LYS A 283 15.66 3.08 -18.23
CA LYS A 283 15.64 3.23 -19.70
C LYS A 283 15.67 1.89 -20.44
N ASP A 284 16.12 0.82 -19.78
CA ASP A 284 16.30 -0.53 -20.34
C ASP A 284 15.44 -1.58 -19.56
N TRP A 285 14.39 -1.16 -18.85
CA TRP A 285 13.50 -2.07 -18.12
C TRP A 285 12.58 -2.78 -19.12
N VAL A 286 12.55 -4.11 -19.04
CA VAL A 286 11.54 -4.89 -19.76
C VAL A 286 10.26 -4.91 -18.93
N PRO A 287 9.12 -4.45 -19.49
CA PRO A 287 7.85 -4.48 -18.80
C PRO A 287 7.57 -5.88 -18.25
N GLN A 288 7.29 -5.96 -16.95
CA GLN A 288 6.92 -7.22 -16.30
C GLN A 288 5.40 -7.37 -16.34
N ARG A 289 4.95 -8.58 -16.60
CA ARG A 289 3.54 -8.92 -16.40
C ARG A 289 3.33 -9.32 -14.97
N ASP A 290 2.21 -8.91 -14.42
CA ASP A 290 1.78 -9.26 -13.09
C ASP A 290 0.28 -9.60 -13.09
N ALA A 291 -0.27 -9.93 -11.94
CA ALA A 291 -1.69 -10.20 -11.79
C ALA A 291 -2.17 -9.89 -10.37
N LEU A 292 -3.46 -9.57 -10.28
CA LEU A 292 -4.25 -9.77 -9.07
C LEU A 292 -4.75 -11.20 -9.05
N SER A 293 -4.63 -11.92 -7.93
CA SER A 293 -5.44 -13.11 -7.72
C SER A 293 -6.83 -12.68 -7.22
N TYR A 294 -7.84 -13.33 -7.75
CA TYR A 294 -9.22 -13.20 -7.32
C TYR A 294 -9.71 -14.58 -6.91
N SER A 295 -9.88 -14.80 -5.62
CA SER A 295 -10.22 -16.10 -5.03
C SER A 295 -11.52 -15.99 -4.24
N VAL A 296 -12.53 -16.75 -4.62
CA VAL A 296 -13.81 -16.82 -3.90
C VAL A 296 -13.77 -18.03 -2.97
N TYR A 297 -13.97 -17.81 -1.67
CA TYR A 297 -14.09 -18.90 -0.72
C TYR A 297 -15.47 -19.56 -0.87
N VAL A 298 -15.50 -20.80 -1.35
CA VAL A 298 -16.73 -21.57 -1.56
C VAL A 298 -17.07 -22.50 -0.38
N GLY A 299 -16.17 -22.60 0.58
CA GLY A 299 -16.28 -23.53 1.69
C GLY A 299 -15.68 -24.89 1.35
N GLY A 300 -15.13 -25.61 2.30
CA GLY A 300 -14.73 -27.01 2.11
C GLY A 300 -15.99 -27.83 1.84
N GLY A 301 -15.99 -28.63 0.78
CA GLY A 301 -16.92 -29.72 0.72
C GLY A 301 -16.71 -30.54 1.98
N ASP A 302 -17.76 -30.78 2.74
CA ASP A 302 -17.73 -31.75 3.84
C ASP A 302 -17.23 -33.06 3.24
N GLY A 303 -15.92 -33.30 3.42
CA GLY A 303 -15.32 -34.57 3.04
C GLY A 303 -16.02 -35.64 3.86
N GLY A 304 -17.03 -36.24 3.25
CA GLY A 304 -17.67 -37.43 3.82
C GLY A 304 -16.59 -38.40 4.24
N THR A 305 -16.63 -38.73 5.49
CA THR A 305 -15.87 -39.79 6.17
C THR A 305 -15.84 -41.09 5.40
#